data_c92f28fb8015e23dfc118da7a44106d8
#
_entry.id   c92f28fb8015e23dfc118da7a44106d8
#
_cell.length_a   1.000
_cell.length_b   1.000
_cell.length_c   1.000
_cell.angle_alpha   90.00
_cell.angle_beta   90.00
_cell.angle_gamma   90.00
#
_symmetry.space_group_name_H-M   'P 1'
#
loop_
_entity.id
_entity.type
_entity.pdbx_description
1 polymer ?
#
loop_
_entity_poly.entity_id
_entity_poly.type
_entity_poly.pdbx_seq_one_letter_code
_entity_poly.pdbx_strand_id
1 'polypeptide(L)'
;MSDLKFAQPVRRNLLVPVLLAFLILGIVLALVLRFTPHKTAELAITRTVVFPTHTVFKSETIVVSNQHAEDDLYILTTLHIDDRLRLPLFLKDFTATLTTADGEQITTSAIEKRDLDTVYASFPDLKAVATEPLLRDSIVNPGESAEGMILLHFPVTKDVWDRRRSAILNVDLYHQGQQEILIGRASETVSSSPSDSQK
;
A
#
# COMPACT_ATOMS: atom_id res chain seq x y z
N MET A 1 74.87 39.86 -4.30
CA MET A 1 73.84 39.08 -5.04
C MET A 1 73.56 37.85 -4.22
N SER A 2 72.39 37.81 -3.58
CA SER A 2 71.97 36.71 -2.68
C SER A 2 71.25 35.63 -3.52
N ASP A 3 71.87 34.47 -3.63
CA ASP A 3 71.23 33.31 -4.30
C ASP A 3 70.04 32.83 -3.48
N LEU A 4 68.87 33.11 -3.97
CA LEU A 4 67.61 32.53 -3.47
C LEU A 4 67.58 31.03 -3.82
N LYS A 5 68.00 30.18 -2.87
CA LYS A 5 67.78 28.73 -2.97
C LYS A 5 66.32 28.40 -2.81
N PHE A 6 65.60 28.20 -3.91
CA PHE A 6 64.25 27.61 -3.89
C PHE A 6 64.31 26.20 -3.32
N ALA A 7 63.60 25.96 -2.25
CA ALA A 7 63.51 24.65 -1.65
C ALA A 7 62.97 23.63 -2.70
N GLN A 8 63.74 22.58 -2.93
CA GLN A 8 63.34 21.50 -3.84
C GLN A 8 62.09 20.86 -3.32
N PRO A 9 61.07 20.63 -4.18
CA PRO A 9 59.86 19.96 -3.76
C PRO A 9 60.17 18.54 -3.30
N VAL A 10 60.01 18.29 -2.01
CA VAL A 10 60.10 16.94 -1.44
C VAL A 10 58.98 16.11 -2.08
N ARG A 11 59.34 15.12 -2.90
CA ARG A 11 58.39 14.13 -3.43
C ARG A 11 57.79 13.33 -2.26
N ARG A 12 56.72 13.85 -1.64
CA ARG A 12 55.94 13.11 -0.66
C ARG A 12 55.24 12.00 -1.40
N ASN A 13 55.48 10.78 -0.95
CA ASN A 13 54.76 9.60 -1.48
C ASN A 13 53.30 9.67 -1.03
N LEU A 14 52.44 10.25 -1.88
CA LEU A 14 51.00 10.46 -1.59
C LEU A 14 50.18 9.15 -1.65
N LEU A 15 50.81 8.05 -2.05
CA LEU A 15 50.13 6.76 -2.21
C LEU A 15 49.61 6.22 -0.87
N VAL A 16 50.39 6.34 0.20
CA VAL A 16 50.02 5.88 1.54
C VAL A 16 48.81 6.65 2.10
N PRO A 17 48.78 8.01 2.13
CA PRO A 17 47.60 8.72 2.64
C PRO A 17 46.39 8.53 1.76
N VAL A 18 46.50 8.36 0.45
CA VAL A 18 45.39 8.08 -0.45
C VAL A 18 44.79 6.69 -0.17
N LEU A 19 45.63 5.65 -0.03
CA LEU A 19 45.13 4.32 0.35
C LEU A 19 44.47 4.31 1.71
N LEU A 20 45.01 5.03 2.70
CA LEU A 20 44.40 5.15 4.02
C LEU A 20 43.01 5.83 3.95
N ALA A 21 42.90 6.89 3.15
CA ALA A 21 41.63 7.58 2.94
C ALA A 21 40.56 6.66 2.31
N PHE A 22 40.92 5.87 1.29
CA PHE A 22 40.04 4.89 0.69
C PHE A 22 39.66 3.77 1.66
N LEU A 23 40.57 3.32 2.50
CA LEU A 23 40.25 2.31 3.52
C LEU A 23 39.25 2.84 4.54
N ILE A 24 39.43 4.06 5.04
CA ILE A 24 38.53 4.71 5.98
C ILE A 24 37.14 4.89 5.32
N LEU A 25 37.09 5.39 4.08
CA LEU A 25 35.86 5.58 3.33
C LEU A 25 35.14 4.24 3.12
N GLY A 26 35.88 3.18 2.78
CA GLY A 26 35.32 1.83 2.63
C GLY A 26 34.71 1.28 3.93
N ILE A 27 35.39 1.49 5.07
CA ILE A 27 34.89 1.09 6.38
C ILE A 27 33.61 1.88 6.71
N VAL A 28 33.59 3.19 6.52
CA VAL A 28 32.41 4.05 6.78
C VAL A 28 31.24 3.62 5.91
N LEU A 29 31.50 3.39 4.61
CA LEU A 29 30.47 2.92 3.68
C LEU A 29 29.92 1.55 4.09
N ALA A 30 30.79 0.61 4.47
CA ALA A 30 30.36 -0.71 4.94
C ALA A 30 29.52 -0.62 6.22
N LEU A 31 29.89 0.26 7.16
CA LEU A 31 29.11 0.51 8.37
C LEU A 31 27.76 1.12 8.05
N VAL A 32 27.70 2.13 7.19
CA VAL A 32 26.43 2.75 6.77
C VAL A 32 25.52 1.70 6.14
N LEU A 33 26.02 0.92 5.17
CA LEU A 33 25.21 -0.12 4.50
C LEU A 33 24.75 -1.22 5.47
N ARG A 34 25.56 -1.56 6.47
CA ARG A 34 25.20 -2.59 7.46
C ARG A 34 24.17 -2.11 8.48
N PHE A 35 24.21 -0.84 8.88
CA PHE A 35 23.35 -0.28 9.91
C PHE A 35 22.15 0.49 9.36
N THR A 36 22.06 0.71 8.04
CA THR A 36 20.88 1.29 7.43
C THR A 36 19.83 0.18 7.28
N PRO A 37 18.65 0.27 7.94
CA PRO A 37 17.61 -0.72 7.78
C PRO A 37 17.12 -0.72 6.33
N HIS A 38 17.13 -1.89 5.69
CA HIS A 38 16.67 -2.05 4.30
C HIS A 38 15.13 -1.98 4.17
N LYS A 39 14.41 -2.15 5.26
CA LYS A 39 12.95 -2.07 5.30
C LYS A 39 12.51 -1.05 6.33
N THR A 40 11.66 -0.15 5.91
CA THR A 40 11.10 0.93 6.75
C THR A 40 10.03 0.39 7.69
N ALA A 41 9.18 -0.49 7.16
CA ALA A 41 8.13 -1.17 7.89
C ALA A 41 8.03 -2.63 7.44
N GLU A 42 7.51 -3.48 8.28
CA GLU A 42 7.09 -4.83 7.92
C GLU A 42 5.58 -4.83 7.78
N LEU A 43 5.11 -5.15 6.56
CA LEU A 43 3.69 -5.18 6.23
C LEU A 43 3.22 -6.62 6.14
N ALA A 44 2.08 -6.92 6.74
CA ALA A 44 1.41 -8.22 6.62
C ALA A 44 -0.08 -8.05 6.41
N ILE A 45 -0.67 -8.78 5.46
CA ILE A 45 -2.12 -8.89 5.33
C ILE A 45 -2.57 -10.10 6.15
N THR A 46 -3.37 -9.84 7.19
CA THR A 46 -3.85 -10.87 8.12
C THR A 46 -5.19 -11.47 7.69
N ARG A 47 -6.04 -10.68 7.03
CA ARG A 47 -7.36 -11.12 6.56
C ARG A 47 -7.73 -10.43 5.26
N THR A 48 -8.41 -11.16 4.37
CA THR A 48 -9.02 -10.61 3.15
C THR A 48 -10.44 -11.15 3.01
N VAL A 49 -11.42 -10.27 2.94
CA VAL A 49 -12.83 -10.58 2.72
C VAL A 49 -13.25 -9.99 1.39
N VAL A 50 -13.96 -10.77 0.59
CA VAL A 50 -14.46 -10.36 -0.71
C VAL A 50 -15.98 -10.26 -0.64
N PHE A 51 -16.52 -9.10 -0.98
CA PHE A 51 -17.95 -8.80 -0.95
C PHE A 51 -18.40 -8.34 -2.34
N PRO A 52 -18.96 -9.24 -3.17
CA PRO A 52 -19.51 -8.89 -4.46
C PRO A 52 -20.88 -8.22 -4.30
N THR A 53 -21.12 -7.17 -5.06
CA THR A 53 -22.41 -6.49 -5.13
C THR A 53 -22.91 -6.50 -6.57
N HIS A 54 -24.23 -6.60 -6.73
CA HIS A 54 -24.89 -6.52 -8.01
C HIS A 54 -26.03 -5.50 -7.88
N THR A 55 -25.85 -4.32 -8.47
CA THR A 55 -26.84 -3.25 -8.39
C THR A 55 -27.57 -3.13 -9.72
N VAL A 56 -28.88 -3.34 -9.71
CA VAL A 56 -29.75 -3.17 -10.87
C VAL A 56 -30.47 -1.83 -10.77
N PHE A 57 -30.11 -0.89 -11.63
CA PHE A 57 -30.81 0.39 -11.72
C PHE A 57 -32.10 0.23 -12.53
N LYS A 58 -33.23 0.34 -11.86
CA LYS A 58 -34.53 0.43 -12.52
C LYS A 58 -34.79 1.89 -12.86
N SER A 59 -34.68 2.27 -14.13
CA SER A 59 -35.14 3.57 -14.59
C SER A 59 -36.64 3.53 -14.81
N GLU A 60 -37.40 4.31 -14.05
CA GLU A 60 -38.84 4.47 -14.22
C GLU A 60 -39.23 5.39 -15.39
N THR A 61 -38.27 5.96 -16.08
CA THR A 61 -38.53 6.88 -17.21
C THR A 61 -38.47 6.11 -18.51
N ILE A 62 -39.66 6.13 -19.16
CA ILE A 62 -40.00 5.53 -20.44
C ILE A 62 -38.91 5.73 -21.48
N VAL A 63 -38.68 4.67 -22.26
CA VAL A 63 -37.99 4.53 -23.55
C VAL A 63 -36.59 3.99 -23.47
N VAL A 64 -36.49 2.75 -23.94
CA VAL A 64 -35.35 1.90 -24.21
C VAL A 64 -34.70 1.27 -22.99
N SER A 65 -35.18 0.11 -22.72
CA SER A 65 -34.72 -0.92 -21.81
C SER A 65 -33.25 -1.30 -22.04
N ASN A 66 -32.32 -0.59 -21.40
CA ASN A 66 -31.12 -1.21 -20.95
C ASN A 66 -31.12 -1.11 -19.43
N GLN A 67 -31.52 -2.21 -18.78
CA GLN A 67 -31.22 -2.38 -17.34
C GLN A 67 -29.70 -2.31 -17.23
N HIS A 68 -29.22 -1.19 -16.75
CA HIS A 68 -27.79 -1.05 -16.45
C HIS A 68 -27.58 -1.79 -15.14
N ALA A 69 -27.02 -2.98 -15.24
CA ALA A 69 -26.56 -3.71 -14.07
C ALA A 69 -25.09 -3.36 -13.88
N GLU A 70 -24.74 -2.95 -12.69
CA GLU A 70 -23.38 -2.63 -12.31
C GLU A 70 -22.90 -3.67 -11.31
N ASP A 71 -21.83 -4.37 -11.69
CA ASP A 71 -21.18 -5.34 -10.83
C ASP A 71 -20.00 -4.67 -10.16
N ASP A 72 -20.07 -4.55 -8.86
CA ASP A 72 -19.01 -3.96 -8.04
C ASP A 72 -18.46 -4.98 -7.06
N LEU A 73 -17.19 -4.84 -6.74
CA LEU A 73 -16.52 -5.71 -5.80
C LEU A 73 -15.86 -4.88 -4.69
N TYR A 74 -16.29 -5.10 -3.46
CA TYR A 74 -15.66 -4.54 -2.28
C TYR A 74 -14.68 -5.56 -1.69
N ILE A 75 -13.44 -5.12 -1.45
CA ILE A 75 -12.40 -5.92 -0.82
C ILE A 75 -12.04 -5.29 0.51
N LEU A 76 -12.27 -6.04 1.59
CA LEU A 76 -11.83 -5.66 2.93
C LEU A 76 -10.53 -6.40 3.22
N THR A 77 -9.44 -5.67 3.32
CA THR A 77 -8.15 -6.27 3.68
C THR A 77 -7.68 -5.70 5.02
N THR A 78 -7.33 -6.56 5.96
CA THR A 78 -6.75 -6.15 7.24
C THR A 78 -5.25 -6.12 7.10
N LEU A 79 -4.68 -4.93 7.24
CA LEU A 79 -3.24 -4.68 7.16
C LEU A 79 -2.67 -4.54 8.57
N HIS A 80 -1.63 -5.28 8.84
CA HIS A 80 -0.78 -5.16 10.01
C HIS A 80 0.54 -4.50 9.58
N ILE A 81 0.95 -3.47 10.32
CA ILE A 81 2.16 -2.68 10.07
C ILE A 81 3.02 -2.69 11.31
N ASP A 82 4.24 -3.22 11.22
CA ASP A 82 5.25 -3.12 12.26
C ASP A 82 6.28 -2.06 11.89
N ASP A 83 6.46 -1.06 12.74
CA ASP A 83 7.54 -0.09 12.57
C ASP A 83 8.89 -0.71 12.93
N ARG A 84 9.80 -0.75 11.96
CA ARG A 84 11.19 -1.23 12.13
C ARG A 84 12.20 -0.10 12.24
N LEU A 85 11.73 1.15 12.21
CA LEU A 85 12.57 2.34 12.35
C LEU A 85 12.60 2.84 13.79
N ARG A 86 13.46 3.81 14.01
CA ARG A 86 13.50 4.62 15.24
C ARG A 86 12.75 5.94 15.10
N LEU A 87 12.02 6.10 14.00
CA LEU A 87 11.24 7.29 13.65
C LEU A 87 9.80 6.87 13.39
N PRO A 88 8.80 7.69 13.79
CA PRO A 88 7.41 7.34 13.57
C PRO A 88 7.10 7.22 12.08
N LEU A 89 6.26 6.24 11.74
CA LEU A 89 5.70 6.06 10.40
C LEU A 89 4.43 6.91 10.27
N PHE A 90 4.35 7.70 9.23
CA PHE A 90 3.17 8.49 8.90
C PHE A 90 2.53 7.88 7.65
N LEU A 91 1.33 7.32 7.81
CA LEU A 91 0.57 6.74 6.71
C LEU A 91 -0.03 7.85 5.86
N LYS A 92 0.25 7.87 4.58
CA LYS A 92 -0.21 8.91 3.66
C LYS A 92 -1.41 8.45 2.84
N ASP A 93 -1.30 7.32 2.15
CA ASP A 93 -2.35 6.81 1.28
C ASP A 93 -2.28 5.29 1.12
N PHE A 94 -3.42 4.71 0.73
CA PHE A 94 -3.55 3.31 0.37
C PHE A 94 -4.18 3.22 -1.01
N THR A 95 -3.46 2.62 -1.95
CA THR A 95 -3.97 2.33 -3.29
C THR A 95 -3.80 0.86 -3.59
N ALA A 96 -4.69 0.30 -4.41
CA ALA A 96 -4.54 -1.08 -4.81
C ALA A 96 -4.64 -1.21 -6.32
N THR A 97 -3.79 -2.07 -6.89
CA THR A 97 -3.77 -2.37 -8.32
C THR A 97 -4.10 -3.83 -8.54
N LEU A 98 -5.20 -4.07 -9.22
CA LEU A 98 -5.64 -5.37 -9.69
C LEU A 98 -5.11 -5.59 -11.12
N THR A 99 -4.39 -6.69 -11.35
CA THR A 99 -4.00 -7.12 -12.69
C THR A 99 -4.87 -8.31 -13.10
N THR A 100 -5.72 -8.12 -14.09
CA THR A 100 -6.63 -9.15 -14.61
C THR A 100 -5.88 -10.29 -15.31
N ALA A 101 -6.59 -11.35 -15.68
CA ALA A 101 -6.02 -12.47 -16.42
C ALA A 101 -5.44 -12.03 -17.78
N ASP A 102 -6.05 -11.04 -18.42
CA ASP A 102 -5.66 -10.52 -19.74
C ASP A 102 -4.47 -9.53 -19.64
N GLY A 103 -4.16 -9.08 -18.42
CA GLY A 103 -3.06 -8.13 -18.14
C GLY A 103 -3.51 -6.68 -18.02
N GLU A 104 -4.80 -6.40 -18.06
CA GLU A 104 -5.34 -5.08 -17.77
C GLU A 104 -5.07 -4.73 -16.28
N GLN A 105 -4.76 -3.47 -16.01
CA GLN A 105 -4.52 -2.97 -14.67
C GLN A 105 -5.62 -1.99 -14.27
N ILE A 106 -6.28 -2.30 -13.16
CA ILE A 106 -7.32 -1.48 -12.56
C ILE A 106 -6.81 -1.02 -11.21
N THR A 107 -6.66 0.29 -11.03
CA THR A 107 -6.16 0.89 -9.79
C THR A 107 -7.29 1.62 -9.08
N THR A 108 -7.39 1.41 -7.78
CA THR A 108 -8.33 2.08 -6.90
C THR A 108 -7.64 2.60 -5.65
N SER A 109 -8.21 3.64 -5.03
CA SER A 109 -7.80 4.12 -3.72
C SER A 109 -8.70 3.52 -2.63
N ALA A 110 -8.18 3.42 -1.43
CA ALA A 110 -8.97 3.05 -0.27
C ALA A 110 -10.10 4.06 -0.04
N ILE A 111 -11.26 3.55 0.36
CA ILE A 111 -12.42 4.37 0.70
C ILE A 111 -12.09 5.22 1.94
N GLU A 112 -12.36 6.51 1.85
CA GLU A 112 -12.08 7.44 2.93
C GLU A 112 -13.06 7.28 4.10
N LYS A 113 -12.63 7.66 5.30
CA LYS A 113 -13.45 7.56 6.52
C LYS A 113 -14.83 8.19 6.36
N ARG A 114 -14.90 9.35 5.71
CA ARG A 114 -16.16 10.10 5.51
C ARG A 114 -17.18 9.35 4.63
N ASP A 115 -16.68 8.49 3.74
CA ASP A 115 -17.50 7.77 2.77
C ASP A 115 -17.92 6.38 3.28
N LEU A 116 -17.25 5.86 4.32
CA LEU A 116 -17.54 4.55 4.91
C LEU A 116 -18.97 4.44 5.41
N ASP A 117 -19.49 5.48 6.08
CA ASP A 117 -20.87 5.45 6.60
C ASP A 117 -21.90 5.34 5.47
N THR A 118 -21.65 6.00 4.33
CA THR A 118 -22.50 5.92 3.15
C THR A 118 -22.48 4.54 2.53
N VAL A 119 -21.29 3.95 2.42
CA VAL A 119 -21.14 2.58 1.91
C VAL A 119 -21.80 1.58 2.84
N TYR A 120 -21.63 1.70 4.14
CA TYR A 120 -22.27 0.81 5.12
C TYR A 120 -23.78 0.97 5.21
N ALA A 121 -24.29 2.17 4.95
CA ALA A 121 -25.73 2.37 4.84
C ALA A 121 -26.32 1.69 3.60
N SER A 122 -25.56 1.67 2.49
CA SER A 122 -25.94 1.00 1.25
C SER A 122 -25.80 -0.52 1.34
N PHE A 123 -24.81 -1.01 2.09
CA PHE A 123 -24.50 -2.43 2.22
C PHE A 123 -24.34 -2.84 3.70
N PRO A 124 -25.45 -3.08 4.42
CA PRO A 124 -25.41 -3.45 5.85
C PRO A 124 -24.63 -4.74 6.13
N ASP A 125 -24.67 -5.71 5.20
CA ASP A 125 -23.95 -6.98 5.33
C ASP A 125 -22.41 -6.75 5.24
N LEU A 126 -21.97 -5.77 4.46
CA LEU A 126 -20.57 -5.34 4.41
C LEU A 126 -20.14 -4.78 5.76
N LYS A 127 -20.99 -3.98 6.41
CA LYS A 127 -20.74 -3.44 7.75
C LYS A 127 -20.60 -4.55 8.80
N ALA A 128 -21.36 -5.62 8.69
CA ALA A 128 -21.32 -6.72 9.65
C ALA A 128 -19.95 -7.46 9.69
N VAL A 129 -19.21 -7.42 8.59
CA VAL A 129 -17.87 -8.05 8.48
C VAL A 129 -16.73 -7.07 8.60
N ALA A 130 -17.02 -5.76 8.61
CA ALA A 130 -16.04 -4.70 8.76
C ALA A 130 -15.46 -4.69 10.18
N THR A 131 -14.19 -4.33 10.26
CA THR A 131 -13.46 -4.11 11.53
C THR A 131 -13.03 -2.65 11.62
N GLU A 132 -12.24 -2.29 12.62
CA GLU A 132 -11.74 -0.93 12.77
C GLU A 132 -10.90 -0.52 11.55
N PRO A 133 -11.22 0.61 10.91
CA PRO A 133 -10.52 1.05 9.70
C PRO A 133 -9.14 1.60 10.03
N LEU A 134 -8.14 1.22 9.23
CA LEU A 134 -6.86 1.89 9.21
C LEU A 134 -6.97 3.15 8.37
N LEU A 135 -6.79 4.29 9.03
CA LEU A 135 -7.04 5.58 8.41
C LEU A 135 -5.76 6.18 7.81
N ARG A 136 -5.94 6.99 6.78
CA ARG A 136 -4.91 7.93 6.32
C ARG A 136 -4.53 8.87 7.45
N ASP A 137 -3.32 9.42 7.40
CA ASP A 137 -2.75 10.30 8.42
C ASP A 137 -2.58 9.66 9.81
N SER A 138 -2.74 8.33 9.91
CA SER A 138 -2.41 7.59 11.13
C SER A 138 -0.90 7.58 11.35
N ILE A 139 -0.51 7.60 12.62
CA ILE A 139 0.89 7.56 13.04
C ILE A 139 1.14 6.25 13.76
N VAL A 140 2.18 5.53 13.35
CA VAL A 140 2.71 4.37 14.08
C VAL A 140 4.01 4.80 14.76
N ASN A 141 4.05 4.72 16.08
CA ASN A 141 5.24 5.16 16.83
C ASN A 141 6.39 4.14 16.69
N PRO A 142 7.63 4.57 16.92
CA PRO A 142 8.80 3.72 16.80
C PRO A 142 8.69 2.45 17.64
N GLY A 143 8.81 1.29 16.97
CA GLY A 143 8.73 -0.02 17.61
C GLY A 143 7.32 -0.46 18.02
N GLU A 144 6.29 0.31 17.63
CA GLU A 144 4.89 -0.09 17.77
C GLU A 144 4.37 -0.72 16.48
N SER A 145 3.22 -1.38 16.58
CA SER A 145 2.48 -1.89 15.45
C SER A 145 1.10 -1.25 15.37
N ALA A 146 0.58 -1.13 14.15
CA ALA A 146 -0.79 -0.74 13.89
C ALA A 146 -1.48 -1.83 13.06
N GLU A 147 -2.74 -2.08 13.34
CA GLU A 147 -3.56 -2.99 12.57
C GLU A 147 -4.91 -2.34 12.29
N GLY A 148 -5.40 -2.53 11.08
CA GLY A 148 -6.72 -2.04 10.73
C GLY A 148 -7.15 -2.46 9.33
N MET A 149 -8.44 -2.30 9.07
CA MET A 149 -9.07 -2.67 7.81
C MET A 149 -8.93 -1.54 6.79
N ILE A 150 -8.63 -1.93 5.57
CA ILE A 150 -8.67 -1.08 4.38
C ILE A 150 -9.79 -1.58 3.48
N LEU A 151 -10.72 -0.70 3.13
CA LEU A 151 -11.82 -1.00 2.21
C LEU A 151 -11.49 -0.47 0.82
N LEU A 152 -11.47 -1.37 -0.15
CA LEU A 152 -11.19 -1.09 -1.56
C LEU A 152 -12.44 -1.39 -2.40
N HIS A 153 -12.68 -0.61 -3.44
CA HIS A 153 -13.75 -0.80 -4.38
C HIS A 153 -13.20 -1.00 -5.79
N PHE A 154 -13.55 -2.10 -6.44
CA PHE A 154 -13.20 -2.38 -7.82
C PHE A 154 -14.48 -2.56 -8.67
N PRO A 155 -14.59 -1.87 -9.82
CA PRO A 155 -15.71 -2.03 -10.73
C PRO A 155 -15.55 -3.30 -11.58
N VAL A 156 -15.51 -4.46 -10.94
CA VAL A 156 -15.31 -5.77 -11.57
C VAL A 156 -16.17 -6.83 -10.90
N THR A 157 -16.46 -7.89 -11.64
CA THR A 157 -17.13 -9.07 -11.09
C THR A 157 -16.19 -9.89 -10.20
N LYS A 158 -16.78 -10.68 -9.31
CA LYS A 158 -16.02 -11.64 -8.49
C LYS A 158 -15.19 -12.62 -9.34
N ASP A 159 -15.71 -13.01 -10.49
CA ASP A 159 -15.02 -13.90 -11.43
C ASP A 159 -13.70 -13.31 -11.97
N VAL A 160 -13.67 -12.00 -12.26
CA VAL A 160 -12.46 -11.29 -12.69
C VAL A 160 -11.45 -11.28 -11.55
N TRP A 161 -11.92 -11.01 -10.33
CA TRP A 161 -11.07 -11.08 -9.14
C TRP A 161 -10.46 -12.44 -8.89
N ASP A 162 -11.26 -13.51 -8.98
CA ASP A 162 -10.79 -14.87 -8.71
C ASP A 162 -9.78 -15.36 -9.75
N ARG A 163 -9.89 -14.90 -11.01
CA ARG A 163 -8.99 -15.23 -12.12
C ARG A 163 -7.82 -14.27 -12.29
N ARG A 164 -7.69 -13.26 -11.42
CA ARG A 164 -6.62 -12.26 -11.51
C ARG A 164 -5.23 -12.87 -11.52
N ARG A 165 -4.30 -12.19 -12.16
CA ARG A 165 -2.86 -12.50 -12.05
C ARG A 165 -2.31 -12.09 -10.69
N SER A 166 -2.62 -10.86 -10.27
CA SER A 166 -2.18 -10.31 -8.99
C SER A 166 -3.13 -9.21 -8.50
N ALA A 167 -3.11 -8.96 -7.21
CA ALA A 167 -3.65 -7.75 -6.60
C ALA A 167 -2.60 -7.25 -5.60
N ILE A 168 -2.17 -6.01 -5.76
CA ILE A 168 -1.10 -5.41 -4.97
C ILE A 168 -1.69 -4.21 -4.22
N LEU A 169 -1.52 -4.20 -2.92
CA LEU A 169 -1.79 -3.04 -2.08
C LEU A 169 -0.51 -2.22 -1.95
N ASN A 170 -0.60 -0.97 -2.28
CA ASN A 170 0.46 0.02 -2.16
C ASN A 170 0.18 0.89 -0.92
N VAL A 171 1.10 0.89 0.00
CA VAL A 171 1.08 1.72 1.21
C VAL A 171 2.07 2.86 1.01
N ASP A 172 1.57 4.07 0.86
CA ASP A 172 2.38 5.27 0.71
C ASP A 172 2.66 5.89 2.10
N LEU A 173 3.93 6.11 2.39
CA LEU A 173 4.42 6.64 3.65
C LEU A 173 5.03 8.04 3.42
N TYR A 174 4.69 9.00 4.29
CA TYR A 174 5.32 10.32 4.21
C TYR A 174 6.84 10.23 4.39
N HIS A 175 7.58 10.77 3.44
CA HIS A 175 9.05 10.85 3.44
C HIS A 175 9.81 9.50 3.39
N GLN A 176 9.11 8.39 3.28
CA GLN A 176 9.72 7.04 3.34
C GLN A 176 9.42 6.19 2.11
N GLY A 177 8.67 6.77 1.15
CA GLY A 177 8.33 6.12 -0.10
C GLY A 177 7.16 5.15 0.02
N GLN A 178 6.95 4.40 -1.05
CA GLN A 178 5.86 3.45 -1.20
C GLN A 178 6.33 2.03 -0.90
N GLN A 179 5.51 1.27 -0.23
CA GLN A 179 5.71 -0.17 0.00
C GLN A 179 4.57 -0.96 -0.61
N GLU A 180 4.91 -2.10 -1.19
CA GLU A 180 3.98 -2.96 -1.89
C GLU A 180 3.79 -4.27 -1.12
N ILE A 181 2.53 -4.72 -1.03
CA ILE A 181 2.20 -6.03 -0.48
C ILE A 181 1.14 -6.72 -1.34
N LEU A 182 1.33 -8.01 -1.57
CA LEU A 182 0.40 -8.82 -2.34
C LEU A 182 -0.86 -9.12 -1.53
N ILE A 183 -2.03 -8.78 -2.07
CA ILE A 183 -3.32 -9.20 -1.52
C ILE A 183 -3.55 -10.66 -1.95
N GLY A 184 -3.52 -11.55 -0.99
CA GLY A 184 -3.75 -12.99 -1.20
C GLY A 184 -5.14 -13.29 -1.73
N ARG A 185 -5.44 -14.58 -1.93
CA ARG A 185 -6.81 -15.02 -2.19
C ARG A 185 -7.65 -14.80 -0.94
N ALA A 186 -8.93 -14.54 -1.14
CA ALA A 186 -9.85 -14.30 -0.03
C ALA A 186 -9.78 -15.44 1.00
N SER A 187 -9.69 -15.09 2.27
CA SER A 187 -9.88 -16.01 3.38
C SER A 187 -11.36 -16.28 3.64
N GLU A 188 -12.23 -15.35 3.20
CA GLU A 188 -13.67 -15.43 3.37
C GLU A 188 -14.39 -14.70 2.23
N THR A 189 -15.52 -15.24 1.76
CA THR A 189 -16.42 -14.59 0.82
C THR A 189 -17.77 -14.43 1.47
N VAL A 190 -18.28 -13.21 1.55
CA VAL A 190 -19.62 -12.91 2.05
C VAL A 190 -20.49 -12.63 0.84
N SER A 191 -21.58 -13.42 0.67
CA SER A 191 -22.56 -13.15 -0.37
C SER A 191 -23.58 -12.13 0.13
N SER A 192 -23.81 -11.06 -0.64
CA SER A 192 -24.96 -10.19 -0.41
C SER A 192 -26.24 -11.00 -0.63
N SER A 193 -27.07 -11.12 0.39
CA SER A 193 -28.44 -11.58 0.17
C SER A 193 -29.16 -10.52 -0.66
N PRO A 194 -29.86 -10.88 -1.75
CA PRO A 194 -30.69 -9.92 -2.45
C PRO A 194 -31.75 -9.42 -1.46
N SER A 195 -31.64 -8.14 -1.11
CA SER A 195 -32.72 -7.51 -0.33
C SER A 195 -33.91 -7.40 -1.25
N ASP A 196 -34.86 -8.31 -1.06
CA ASP A 196 -36.23 -8.19 -1.58
C ASP A 196 -36.84 -6.91 -1.00
N SER A 197 -36.60 -5.81 -1.65
CA SER A 197 -37.32 -4.57 -1.42
C SER A 197 -38.67 -4.70 -2.12
N GLN A 198 -39.55 -5.55 -1.57
CA GLN A 198 -40.98 -5.47 -1.78
C GLN A 198 -41.55 -4.45 -0.80
N LYS A 199 -41.80 -3.24 -1.27
CA LYS A 199 -43.08 -2.53 -1.12
C LYS A 199 -43.02 -1.16 -1.75
#